data_37c80e47a5a03961fe5db9701371c0a6
#
_entry.id   37c80e47a5a03961fe5db9701371c0a6
#
_cell.length_a   1.000
_cell.length_b   1.000
_cell.length_c   1.000
_cell.angle_alpha   90.00
_cell.angle_beta   90.00
_cell.angle_gamma   90.00
#
_symmetry.space_group_name_H-M   'P 1'
#
loop_
_entity.id
_entity.type
_entity.pdbx_description
1 polymer ?
#
loop_
_entity_poly.entity_id
_entity_poly.type
_entity_poly.pdbx_seq_one_letter_code
_entity_poly.pdbx_strand_id
1 'polypeptide(L)'
;PMLGPLVLFIIWDLVVRFKLIPPILLPSPWTTLSTLFVGMAGGSLSGDFAYTLIRTLEAFLIAAVVGVPVGVLLGSNERAYRSVEFVIDFFRSTPSSALIPLFLMIFGVSDINKVAIAAFGALLIVLFNSAYGVINARKQRVMAAKVMGATRWQIFKDVLIWESLQPTFVGLRSAVSMSLVIVIVAEMFIGSERGLGHRIIDSQQVMNVRDMYASILAAGALGYVLNIVFLVLEKRIVHWSGR
;
A
#
# COMPACT_ATOMS: atom_id res chain seq x y z
N PRO A 1 -23.01 -5.59 0.57
CA PRO A 1 -21.53 -5.61 0.43
C PRO A 1 -20.99 -7.02 0.13
N MET A 2 -21.64 -8.10 0.64
CA MET A 2 -21.18 -9.49 0.49
C MET A 2 -21.55 -10.16 -0.83
N LEU A 3 -22.41 -9.56 -1.65
CA LEU A 3 -22.88 -10.16 -2.92
C LEU A 3 -21.74 -10.38 -3.92
N GLY A 4 -20.83 -9.42 -4.05
CA GLY A 4 -19.69 -9.50 -4.99
C GLY A 4 -18.76 -10.68 -4.68
N PRO A 5 -18.19 -10.78 -3.47
CA PRO A 5 -17.38 -11.94 -3.08
C PRO A 5 -18.09 -13.28 -3.24
N LEU A 6 -19.38 -13.35 -2.90
CA LEU A 6 -20.19 -14.57 -3.05
C LEU A 6 -20.31 -14.98 -4.52
N VAL A 7 -20.62 -14.03 -5.42
CA VAL A 7 -20.72 -14.29 -6.86
C VAL A 7 -19.39 -14.78 -7.42
N LEU A 8 -18.27 -14.14 -7.07
CA LEU A 8 -16.93 -14.59 -7.49
C LEU A 8 -16.62 -16.01 -7.00
N PHE A 9 -16.98 -16.32 -5.75
CA PHE A 9 -16.78 -17.65 -5.19
C PHE A 9 -17.61 -18.71 -5.93
N ILE A 10 -18.86 -18.42 -6.25
CA ILE A 10 -19.74 -19.30 -7.02
C ILE A 10 -19.18 -19.51 -8.44
N ILE A 11 -18.76 -18.44 -9.12
CA ILE A 11 -18.17 -18.52 -10.45
C ILE A 11 -16.92 -19.42 -10.42
N TRP A 12 -16.04 -19.23 -9.44
CA TRP A 12 -14.85 -20.07 -9.29
C TRP A 12 -15.22 -21.53 -9.07
N ASP A 13 -16.18 -21.85 -8.18
CA ASP A 13 -16.64 -23.22 -7.92
C ASP A 13 -17.25 -23.85 -9.17
N LEU A 14 -18.05 -23.11 -9.95
CA LEU A 14 -18.62 -23.56 -11.20
C LEU A 14 -17.56 -23.86 -12.26
N VAL A 15 -16.56 -22.97 -12.45
CA VAL A 15 -15.45 -23.17 -13.38
C VAL A 15 -14.70 -24.46 -13.08
N VAL A 16 -14.47 -24.76 -11.80
CA VAL A 16 -13.80 -25.98 -11.36
C VAL A 16 -14.68 -27.22 -11.56
N ARG A 17 -15.98 -27.14 -11.20
CA ARG A 17 -16.94 -28.26 -11.36
C ARG A 17 -17.16 -28.64 -12.82
N PHE A 18 -17.28 -27.66 -13.70
CA PHE A 18 -17.43 -27.90 -15.14
C PHE A 18 -16.11 -28.24 -15.83
N LYS A 19 -14.99 -28.30 -15.07
CA LYS A 19 -13.65 -28.62 -15.62
C LYS A 19 -13.25 -27.71 -16.79
N LEU A 20 -13.68 -26.45 -16.79
CA LEU A 20 -13.32 -25.47 -17.82
C LEU A 20 -11.82 -25.16 -17.81
N ILE A 21 -11.17 -25.33 -16.65
CA ILE A 21 -9.72 -25.24 -16.45
C ILE A 21 -9.26 -26.57 -15.83
N PRO A 22 -8.11 -27.14 -16.25
CA PRO A 22 -7.57 -28.35 -15.66
C PRO A 22 -7.40 -28.20 -14.13
N PRO A 23 -7.81 -29.21 -13.32
CA PRO A 23 -7.73 -29.15 -11.87
C PRO A 23 -6.32 -28.94 -11.31
N ILE A 24 -5.30 -29.27 -12.11
CA ILE A 24 -3.89 -29.02 -11.77
C ILE A 24 -3.53 -27.53 -11.80
N LEU A 25 -4.28 -26.70 -12.53
CA LEU A 25 -4.02 -25.27 -12.68
C LEU A 25 -4.94 -24.42 -11.79
N LEU A 26 -6.16 -24.90 -11.52
CA LEU A 26 -7.13 -24.18 -10.70
C LEU A 26 -7.71 -25.13 -9.63
N PRO A 27 -7.25 -25.04 -8.38
CA PRO A 27 -7.79 -25.81 -7.26
C PRO A 27 -9.21 -25.35 -6.92
N SER A 28 -9.99 -26.21 -6.25
CA SER A 28 -11.33 -25.79 -5.80
C SER A 28 -11.22 -24.72 -4.71
N PRO A 29 -12.21 -23.79 -4.62
CA PRO A 29 -12.20 -22.77 -3.58
C PRO A 29 -12.16 -23.37 -2.17
N TRP A 30 -12.82 -24.51 -1.94
CA TRP A 30 -12.84 -25.21 -0.67
C TRP A 30 -11.47 -25.77 -0.28
N THR A 31 -10.74 -26.40 -1.21
CA THR A 31 -9.39 -26.90 -0.95
C THR A 31 -8.42 -25.75 -0.71
N THR A 32 -8.56 -24.65 -1.42
CA THR A 32 -7.74 -23.45 -1.21
C THR A 32 -7.96 -22.83 0.15
N LEU A 33 -9.22 -22.67 0.57
CA LEU A 33 -9.55 -22.14 1.90
C LEU A 33 -9.06 -23.08 3.00
N SER A 34 -9.26 -24.41 2.86
CA SER A 34 -8.73 -25.36 3.84
C SER A 34 -7.22 -25.29 3.95
N THR A 35 -6.50 -25.20 2.84
CA THR A 35 -5.03 -25.03 2.83
C THR A 35 -4.61 -23.71 3.52
N LEU A 36 -5.34 -22.62 3.27
CA LEU A 36 -5.13 -21.34 3.95
C LEU A 36 -5.27 -21.48 5.47
N PHE A 37 -6.41 -22.01 5.95
CA PHE A 37 -6.67 -22.12 7.38
C PHE A 37 -5.70 -23.08 8.08
N VAL A 38 -5.42 -24.23 7.48
CA VAL A 38 -4.45 -25.20 8.02
C VAL A 38 -3.05 -24.59 8.02
N GLY A 39 -2.63 -23.93 6.96
CA GLY A 39 -1.33 -23.26 6.86
C GLY A 39 -1.15 -22.14 7.90
N MET A 40 -2.20 -21.37 8.14
CA MET A 40 -2.20 -20.33 9.17
C MET A 40 -2.17 -20.92 10.58
N ALA A 41 -2.99 -21.92 10.88
CA ALA A 41 -3.05 -22.58 12.20
C ALA A 41 -1.81 -23.44 12.48
N GLY A 42 -1.28 -24.14 11.47
CA GLY A 42 -0.10 -24.99 11.55
C GLY A 42 1.24 -24.24 11.53
N GLY A 43 1.23 -22.94 11.38
CA GLY A 43 2.42 -22.08 11.43
C GLY A 43 3.23 -22.02 10.13
N SER A 44 2.94 -22.84 9.13
CA SER A 44 3.72 -22.85 7.87
C SER A 44 3.52 -21.60 7.03
N LEU A 45 2.31 -21.03 7.02
CA LEU A 45 1.96 -19.82 6.29
C LEU A 45 2.01 -18.57 7.18
N SER A 46 1.75 -18.71 8.48
CA SER A 46 1.70 -17.58 9.43
C SER A 46 3.05 -16.87 9.57
N GLY A 47 4.17 -17.61 9.50
CA GLY A 47 5.50 -17.01 9.47
C GLY A 47 5.71 -16.12 8.28
N ASP A 48 5.42 -16.60 7.06
CA ASP A 48 5.53 -15.84 5.82
C ASP A 48 4.61 -14.62 5.82
N PHE A 49 3.37 -14.79 6.31
CA PHE A 49 2.42 -13.70 6.51
C PHE A 49 2.97 -12.61 7.42
N ALA A 50 3.57 -12.98 8.55
CA ALA A 50 4.16 -12.04 9.50
C ALA A 50 5.35 -11.26 8.89
N TYR A 51 6.24 -11.92 8.14
CA TYR A 51 7.36 -11.26 7.47
C TYR A 51 6.88 -10.23 6.44
N THR A 52 5.93 -10.60 5.58
CA THR A 52 5.34 -9.65 4.60
C THR A 52 4.64 -8.49 5.31
N LEU A 53 3.89 -8.74 6.39
CA LEU A 53 3.25 -7.69 7.18
C LEU A 53 4.27 -6.72 7.78
N ILE A 54 5.32 -7.23 8.42
CA ILE A 54 6.37 -6.39 9.05
C ILE A 54 7.04 -5.51 8.00
N ARG A 55 7.53 -6.09 6.90
CA ARG A 55 8.16 -5.33 5.80
C ARG A 55 7.23 -4.26 5.22
N THR A 56 5.94 -4.60 5.07
CA THR A 56 4.93 -3.64 4.58
C THR A 56 4.75 -2.48 5.54
N LEU A 57 4.67 -2.75 6.85
CA LEU A 57 4.53 -1.71 7.86
C LEU A 57 5.79 -0.85 7.98
N GLU A 58 6.98 -1.44 7.93
CA GLU A 58 8.25 -0.71 7.91
C GLU A 58 8.33 0.24 6.72
N ALA A 59 8.07 -0.26 5.51
CA ALA A 59 8.06 0.55 4.29
C ALA A 59 7.04 1.69 4.37
N PHE A 60 5.82 1.38 4.81
CA PHE A 60 4.76 2.37 5.00
C PHE A 60 5.14 3.43 6.04
N LEU A 61 5.69 3.04 7.20
CA LEU A 61 6.10 3.97 8.25
C LEU A 61 7.19 4.92 7.76
N ILE A 62 8.20 4.43 7.05
CA ILE A 62 9.23 5.27 6.43
C ILE A 62 8.60 6.26 5.47
N ALA A 63 7.71 5.78 4.58
CA ALA A 63 7.00 6.62 3.62
C ALA A 63 6.13 7.68 4.30
N ALA A 64 5.43 7.35 5.38
CA ALA A 64 4.59 8.28 6.12
C ALA A 64 5.40 9.33 6.88
N VAL A 65 6.43 8.90 7.63
CA VAL A 65 7.26 9.79 8.47
C VAL A 65 8.03 10.79 7.61
N VAL A 66 8.47 10.41 6.42
CA VAL A 66 9.19 11.30 5.50
C VAL A 66 8.23 12.03 4.55
N GLY A 67 7.29 11.29 3.95
CA GLY A 67 6.41 11.81 2.89
C GLY A 67 5.42 12.86 3.37
N VAL A 68 4.85 12.72 4.59
CA VAL A 68 3.90 13.70 5.12
C VAL A 68 4.58 15.05 5.39
N PRO A 69 5.65 15.13 6.19
CA PRO A 69 6.29 16.42 6.44
C PRO A 69 6.85 17.08 5.17
N VAL A 70 7.53 16.31 4.33
CA VAL A 70 8.10 16.83 3.07
C VAL A 70 6.99 17.31 2.14
N GLY A 71 5.90 16.54 2.00
CA GLY A 71 4.76 16.93 1.17
C GLY A 71 4.08 18.19 1.66
N VAL A 72 3.81 18.30 2.96
CA VAL A 72 3.20 19.51 3.57
C VAL A 72 4.11 20.72 3.40
N LEU A 73 5.42 20.59 3.62
CA LEU A 73 6.38 21.68 3.46
C LEU A 73 6.46 22.15 2.00
N LEU A 74 6.59 21.22 1.06
CA LEU A 74 6.59 21.53 -0.38
C LEU A 74 5.28 22.20 -0.81
N GLY A 75 4.13 21.66 -0.39
CA GLY A 75 2.82 22.22 -0.72
C GLY A 75 2.59 23.62 -0.14
N SER A 76 3.26 23.99 0.96
CA SER A 76 3.17 25.33 1.56
C SER A 76 3.91 26.41 0.76
N ASN A 77 4.78 26.04 -0.15
CA ASN A 77 5.55 26.94 -1.02
C ASN A 77 5.42 26.52 -2.48
N GLU A 78 4.54 27.18 -3.21
CA GLU A 78 4.26 26.88 -4.63
C GLU A 78 5.51 26.87 -5.52
N ARG A 79 6.49 27.76 -5.26
CA ARG A 79 7.73 27.81 -6.04
C ARG A 79 8.59 26.56 -5.76
N ALA A 80 8.69 26.16 -4.50
CA ALA A 80 9.43 24.96 -4.11
C ALA A 80 8.77 23.70 -4.69
N TYR A 81 7.45 23.60 -4.66
CA TYR A 81 6.73 22.47 -5.25
C TYR A 81 6.96 22.40 -6.76
N ARG A 82 6.76 23.50 -7.50
CA ARG A 82 6.95 23.54 -8.95
C ARG A 82 8.38 23.17 -9.40
N SER A 83 9.40 23.48 -8.58
CA SER A 83 10.79 23.13 -8.91
C SER A 83 11.08 21.63 -8.84
N VAL A 84 10.30 20.86 -8.09
CA VAL A 84 10.46 19.40 -7.94
C VAL A 84 9.32 18.59 -8.57
N GLU A 85 8.25 19.24 -9.01
CA GLU A 85 7.03 18.64 -9.56
C GLU A 85 7.34 17.65 -10.68
N PHE A 86 8.20 18.04 -11.63
CA PHE A 86 8.64 17.15 -12.71
C PHE A 86 9.28 15.86 -12.20
N VAL A 87 10.13 15.94 -11.16
CA VAL A 87 10.81 14.78 -10.60
C VAL A 87 9.80 13.86 -9.90
N ILE A 88 8.88 14.45 -9.14
CA ILE A 88 7.83 13.71 -8.45
C ILE A 88 6.95 12.97 -9.47
N ASP A 89 6.50 13.64 -10.52
CA ASP A 89 5.63 13.06 -11.53
C ASP A 89 6.34 12.01 -12.38
N PHE A 90 7.62 12.23 -12.70
CA PHE A 90 8.45 11.24 -13.40
C PHE A 90 8.51 9.92 -12.61
N PHE A 91 8.89 9.97 -11.32
CA PHE A 91 8.98 8.76 -10.51
C PHE A 91 7.62 8.14 -10.17
N ARG A 92 6.57 8.92 -10.03
CA ARG A 92 5.20 8.38 -9.87
C ARG A 92 4.70 7.64 -11.10
N SER A 93 5.10 8.10 -12.29
CA SER A 93 4.75 7.46 -13.56
C SER A 93 5.61 6.22 -13.83
N THR A 94 6.77 6.11 -13.17
CA THR A 94 7.64 4.95 -13.31
C THR A 94 7.16 3.83 -12.39
N PRO A 95 6.90 2.61 -12.92
CA PRO A 95 6.56 1.48 -12.07
C PRO A 95 7.67 1.21 -11.06
N SER A 96 7.38 1.26 -9.76
CA SER A 96 8.40 1.03 -8.72
C SER A 96 9.05 -0.34 -8.85
N SER A 97 8.31 -1.36 -9.32
CA SER A 97 8.83 -2.69 -9.60
C SER A 97 9.92 -2.70 -10.68
N ALA A 98 9.91 -1.76 -11.62
CA ALA A 98 10.96 -1.64 -12.64
C ALA A 98 12.30 -1.17 -12.05
N LEU A 99 12.29 -0.59 -10.85
CA LEU A 99 13.48 -0.16 -10.13
C LEU A 99 14.12 -1.28 -9.30
N ILE A 100 13.51 -2.47 -9.21
CA ILE A 100 14.04 -3.63 -8.46
C ILE A 100 15.53 -3.91 -8.79
N PRO A 101 15.96 -3.98 -10.07
CA PRO A 101 17.35 -4.24 -10.38
C PRO A 101 18.29 -3.14 -9.85
N LEU A 102 17.88 -1.88 -9.89
CA LEU A 102 18.67 -0.76 -9.37
C LEU A 102 18.84 -0.87 -7.85
N PHE A 103 17.74 -1.13 -7.12
CA PHE A 103 17.79 -1.31 -5.68
C PHE A 103 18.58 -2.56 -5.28
N LEU A 104 18.53 -3.62 -6.10
CA LEU A 104 19.34 -4.82 -5.91
C LEU A 104 20.83 -4.54 -6.01
N MET A 105 21.24 -3.68 -6.93
CA MET A 105 22.64 -3.27 -7.06
C MET A 105 23.11 -2.41 -5.86
N ILE A 106 22.24 -1.61 -5.26
CA ILE A 106 22.58 -0.71 -4.15
C ILE A 106 22.56 -1.45 -2.81
N PHE A 107 21.51 -2.22 -2.54
CA PHE A 107 21.23 -2.82 -1.22
C PHE A 107 21.47 -4.34 -1.18
N GLY A 108 21.78 -4.97 -2.32
CA GLY A 108 21.95 -6.42 -2.42
C GLY A 108 20.67 -7.21 -2.16
N VAL A 109 20.82 -8.53 -1.98
CA VAL A 109 19.73 -9.45 -1.63
C VAL A 109 19.49 -9.38 -0.11
N SER A 110 18.66 -8.45 0.33
CA SER A 110 18.41 -8.21 1.76
C SER A 110 16.96 -7.77 2.02
N ASP A 111 16.53 -7.81 3.27
CA ASP A 111 15.23 -7.27 3.67
C ASP A 111 15.20 -5.74 3.55
N ILE A 112 16.34 -5.09 3.76
CA ILE A 112 16.48 -3.63 3.56
C ILE A 112 16.12 -3.24 2.14
N ASN A 113 16.51 -4.03 1.15
CA ASN A 113 16.17 -3.78 -0.25
C ASN A 113 14.65 -3.78 -0.48
N LYS A 114 13.97 -4.83 0.01
CA LYS A 114 12.52 -5.00 -0.15
C LYS A 114 11.74 -3.84 0.51
N VAL A 115 12.17 -3.46 1.72
CA VAL A 115 11.59 -2.34 2.47
C VAL A 115 11.90 -1.00 1.76
N ALA A 116 13.14 -0.78 1.31
CA ALA A 116 13.55 0.47 0.69
C ALA A 116 12.80 0.77 -0.61
N ILE A 117 12.66 -0.23 -1.50
CA ILE A 117 11.92 -0.04 -2.76
C ILE A 117 10.43 0.17 -2.52
N ALA A 118 9.84 -0.54 -1.55
CA ALA A 118 8.45 -0.35 -1.19
C ALA A 118 8.21 1.01 -0.52
N ALA A 119 9.13 1.44 0.36
CA ALA A 119 9.10 2.75 0.97
C ALA A 119 9.22 3.87 -0.07
N PHE A 120 10.11 3.72 -1.06
CA PHE A 120 10.25 4.69 -2.15
C PHE A 120 8.95 4.87 -2.94
N GLY A 121 8.31 3.78 -3.39
CA GLY A 121 7.05 3.86 -4.13
C GLY A 121 5.91 4.44 -3.31
N ALA A 122 5.80 4.06 -2.04
CA ALA A 122 4.78 4.56 -1.12
C ALA A 122 5.01 6.04 -0.76
N LEU A 123 6.27 6.46 -0.57
CA LEU A 123 6.66 7.84 -0.25
C LEU A 123 6.14 8.84 -1.29
N LEU A 124 6.27 8.54 -2.57
CA LEU A 124 5.80 9.41 -3.65
C LEU A 124 4.29 9.63 -3.59
N ILE A 125 3.52 8.59 -3.22
CA ILE A 125 2.07 8.69 -3.05
C ILE A 125 1.72 9.60 -1.87
N VAL A 126 2.36 9.37 -0.71
CA VAL A 126 2.12 10.17 0.50
C VAL A 126 2.51 11.62 0.27
N LEU A 127 3.71 11.86 -0.27
CA LEU A 127 4.25 13.19 -0.54
C LEU A 127 3.31 14.00 -1.45
N PHE A 128 2.91 13.40 -2.59
CA PHE A 128 2.00 14.05 -3.52
C PHE A 128 0.66 14.40 -2.87
N ASN A 129 0.02 13.45 -2.18
CA ASN A 129 -1.29 13.70 -1.58
C ASN A 129 -1.22 14.74 -0.44
N SER A 130 -0.13 14.75 0.33
CA SER A 130 0.08 15.74 1.39
C SER A 130 0.33 17.12 0.81
N ALA A 131 1.16 17.25 -0.23
CA ALA A 131 1.39 18.51 -0.94
C ALA A 131 0.10 19.02 -1.61
N TYR A 132 -0.62 18.14 -2.31
CA TYR A 132 -1.89 18.44 -2.94
C TYR A 132 -2.91 18.98 -1.94
N GLY A 133 -2.98 18.40 -0.75
CA GLY A 133 -3.87 18.84 0.31
C GLY A 133 -3.59 20.27 0.78
N VAL A 134 -2.33 20.66 0.87
CA VAL A 134 -1.93 22.03 1.23
C VAL A 134 -2.19 23.02 0.09
N ILE A 135 -1.81 22.66 -1.14
CA ILE A 135 -1.98 23.52 -2.33
C ILE A 135 -3.47 23.83 -2.56
N ASN A 136 -4.34 22.82 -2.36
CA ASN A 136 -5.77 22.93 -2.57
C ASN A 136 -6.56 23.28 -1.30
N ALA A 137 -5.89 23.78 -0.24
CA ALA A 137 -6.57 24.28 0.94
C ALA A 137 -7.61 25.36 0.59
N ARG A 138 -8.74 25.37 1.31
CA ARG A 138 -9.86 26.28 1.00
C ARG A 138 -9.42 27.73 1.10
N LYS A 139 -9.37 28.42 -0.05
CA LYS A 139 -8.93 29.81 -0.16
C LYS A 139 -9.70 30.75 0.78
N GLN A 140 -10.99 30.49 1.01
CA GLN A 140 -11.83 31.27 1.93
C GLN A 140 -11.31 31.21 3.38
N ARG A 141 -10.89 30.04 3.88
CA ARG A 141 -10.34 29.91 5.23
C ARG A 141 -8.99 30.61 5.38
N VAL A 142 -8.12 30.47 4.38
CA VAL A 142 -6.84 31.19 4.32
C VAL A 142 -7.06 32.70 4.29
N MET A 143 -8.04 33.17 3.50
CA MET A 143 -8.37 34.60 3.41
C MET A 143 -8.95 35.13 4.74
N ALA A 144 -9.88 34.39 5.37
CA ALA A 144 -10.43 34.75 6.68
C ALA A 144 -9.34 34.89 7.75
N ALA A 145 -8.41 33.92 7.81
CA ALA A 145 -7.28 33.99 8.74
C ALA A 145 -6.39 35.24 8.48
N LYS A 146 -6.14 35.59 7.22
CA LYS A 146 -5.39 36.82 6.86
C LYS A 146 -6.11 38.10 7.32
N VAL A 147 -7.43 38.17 7.10
CA VAL A 147 -8.24 39.34 7.55
C VAL A 147 -8.22 39.47 9.08
N MET A 148 -8.18 38.34 9.79
CA MET A 148 -8.04 38.32 11.26
C MET A 148 -6.62 38.64 11.75
N GLY A 149 -5.68 38.96 10.85
CA GLY A 149 -4.30 39.35 11.20
C GLY A 149 -3.37 38.18 11.50
N ALA A 150 -3.75 36.93 11.09
CA ALA A 150 -2.90 35.76 11.31
C ALA A 150 -1.57 35.85 10.53
N THR A 151 -0.46 35.54 11.19
CA THR A 151 0.86 35.45 10.58
C THR A 151 0.93 34.26 9.62
N ARG A 152 1.94 34.23 8.73
CA ARG A 152 2.16 33.08 7.82
C ARG A 152 2.31 31.76 8.58
N TRP A 153 2.99 31.77 9.73
CA TRP A 153 3.16 30.59 10.57
C TRP A 153 1.86 30.10 11.20
N GLN A 154 1.02 31.01 11.66
CA GLN A 154 -0.31 30.68 12.19
C GLN A 154 -1.20 30.09 11.08
N ILE A 155 -1.20 30.70 9.89
CA ILE A 155 -1.94 30.16 8.75
C ILE A 155 -1.46 28.74 8.40
N PHE A 156 -0.14 28.51 8.38
CA PHE A 156 0.44 27.19 8.12
C PHE A 156 -0.01 26.16 9.17
N LYS A 157 0.19 26.48 10.45
CA LYS A 157 -0.08 25.56 11.57
C LYS A 157 -1.59 25.33 11.80
N ASP A 158 -2.38 26.42 11.78
CA ASP A 158 -3.77 26.37 12.23
C ASP A 158 -4.78 26.20 11.09
N VAL A 159 -4.36 26.36 9.82
CA VAL A 159 -5.23 26.20 8.65
C VAL A 159 -4.70 25.14 7.70
N LEU A 160 -3.47 25.30 7.15
CA LEU A 160 -2.99 24.46 6.05
C LEU A 160 -2.77 23.01 6.47
N ILE A 161 -2.18 22.76 7.64
CA ILE A 161 -1.97 21.39 8.15
C ILE A 161 -3.32 20.70 8.31
N TRP A 162 -4.32 21.34 8.90
CA TRP A 162 -5.64 20.75 9.12
C TRP A 162 -6.43 20.51 7.83
N GLU A 163 -6.34 21.44 6.86
CA GLU A 163 -6.94 21.25 5.53
C GLU A 163 -6.28 20.11 4.75
N SER A 164 -4.96 19.91 4.93
CA SER A 164 -4.24 18.83 4.24
C SER A 164 -4.50 17.44 4.80
N LEU A 165 -5.04 17.31 6.02
CA LEU A 165 -5.20 16.00 6.67
C LEU A 165 -6.06 15.04 5.85
N GLN A 166 -7.16 15.49 5.26
CA GLN A 166 -8.04 14.61 4.49
C GLN A 166 -7.34 14.00 3.27
N PRO A 167 -6.73 14.79 2.34
CA PRO A 167 -5.96 14.22 1.24
C PRO A 167 -4.75 13.40 1.72
N THR A 168 -4.10 13.80 2.81
CA THR A 168 -3.00 13.04 3.40
C THR A 168 -3.45 11.64 3.84
N PHE A 169 -4.59 11.51 4.51
CA PHE A 169 -5.13 10.19 4.90
C PHE A 169 -5.52 9.33 3.70
N VAL A 170 -6.06 9.92 2.64
CA VAL A 170 -6.30 9.23 1.36
C VAL A 170 -4.97 8.71 0.79
N GLY A 171 -3.92 9.56 0.82
CA GLY A 171 -2.57 9.19 0.41
C GLY A 171 -1.98 8.06 1.27
N LEU A 172 -2.09 8.14 2.59
CA LEU A 172 -1.61 7.10 3.52
C LEU A 172 -2.30 5.76 3.28
N ARG A 173 -3.63 5.75 3.07
CA ARG A 173 -4.37 4.54 2.76
C ARG A 173 -3.93 3.91 1.43
N SER A 174 -3.71 4.72 0.41
CA SER A 174 -3.20 4.25 -0.88
C SER A 174 -1.76 3.74 -0.75
N ALA A 175 -0.94 4.41 0.06
CA ALA A 175 0.46 4.07 0.28
C ALA A 175 0.64 2.72 1.00
N VAL A 176 -0.18 2.39 2.02
CA VAL A 176 -0.07 1.10 2.69
C VAL A 176 -0.42 -0.06 1.74
N SER A 177 -1.42 0.12 0.88
CA SER A 177 -1.76 -0.88 -0.14
C SER A 177 -0.64 -1.03 -1.17
N MET A 178 -0.05 0.08 -1.60
CA MET A 178 1.07 0.07 -2.56
C MET A 178 2.34 -0.53 -1.96
N SER A 179 2.63 -0.25 -0.68
CA SER A 179 3.74 -0.89 0.05
C SER A 179 3.59 -2.41 0.03
N LEU A 180 2.40 -2.95 0.33
CA LEU A 180 2.15 -4.38 0.29
C LEU A 180 2.38 -4.98 -1.10
N VAL A 181 1.86 -4.33 -2.16
CA VAL A 181 2.04 -4.80 -3.54
C VAL A 181 3.53 -4.86 -3.90
N ILE A 182 4.28 -3.80 -3.60
CA ILE A 182 5.71 -3.74 -3.93
C ILE A 182 6.51 -4.73 -3.09
N VAL A 183 6.20 -4.91 -1.79
CA VAL A 183 6.85 -5.91 -0.93
C VAL A 183 6.66 -7.30 -1.49
N ILE A 184 5.43 -7.69 -1.85
CA ILE A 184 5.14 -9.02 -2.43
C ILE A 184 5.94 -9.22 -3.72
N VAL A 185 5.93 -8.24 -4.63
CA VAL A 185 6.70 -8.30 -5.88
C VAL A 185 8.21 -8.40 -5.59
N ALA A 186 8.71 -7.62 -4.64
CA ALA A 186 10.12 -7.67 -4.24
C ALA A 186 10.50 -9.03 -3.64
N GLU A 187 9.64 -9.61 -2.80
CA GLU A 187 9.83 -10.96 -2.26
C GLU A 187 9.86 -12.05 -3.35
N MET A 188 9.11 -11.87 -4.44
CA MET A 188 9.12 -12.81 -5.58
C MET A 188 10.41 -12.74 -6.39
N PHE A 189 10.98 -11.54 -6.57
CA PHE A 189 12.07 -11.32 -7.55
C PHE A 189 13.45 -11.08 -6.94
N ILE A 190 13.55 -10.59 -5.70
CA ILE A 190 14.86 -10.28 -5.07
C ILE A 190 15.49 -11.52 -4.41
N GLY A 191 14.72 -12.61 -4.27
CA GLY A 191 15.11 -13.75 -3.45
C GLY A 191 14.85 -13.47 -1.96
N SER A 192 14.09 -14.34 -1.35
CA SER A 192 13.71 -14.25 0.06
C SER A 192 13.65 -15.67 0.62
N GLU A 193 14.04 -15.84 1.88
CA GLU A 193 13.85 -17.12 2.55
C GLU A 193 12.45 -17.24 3.15
N ARG A 194 11.75 -16.11 3.30
CA ARG A 194 10.43 -16.01 3.94
C ARG A 194 9.62 -14.85 3.37
N GLY A 195 8.31 -15.02 3.37
CA GLY A 195 7.35 -14.04 2.93
C GLY A 195 6.32 -14.61 1.97
N LEU A 196 5.15 -13.98 1.86
CA LEU A 196 4.06 -14.46 0.99
C LEU A 196 4.47 -14.46 -0.48
N GLY A 197 5.21 -13.44 -0.93
CA GLY A 197 5.69 -13.35 -2.32
C GLY A 197 6.66 -14.50 -2.65
N HIS A 198 7.62 -14.80 -1.78
CA HIS A 198 8.51 -15.93 -1.91
C HIS A 198 7.72 -17.24 -1.99
N ARG A 199 6.80 -17.46 -1.03
CA ARG A 199 5.98 -18.67 -1.01
C ARG A 199 5.12 -18.86 -2.26
N ILE A 200 4.60 -17.77 -2.84
CA ILE A 200 3.86 -17.81 -4.10
C ILE A 200 4.74 -18.35 -5.23
N ILE A 201 5.96 -17.80 -5.40
CA ILE A 201 6.85 -18.18 -6.50
C ILE A 201 7.39 -19.60 -6.32
N ASP A 202 7.77 -19.98 -5.09
CA ASP A 202 8.25 -21.32 -4.78
C ASP A 202 7.16 -22.39 -5.05
N SER A 203 5.94 -22.12 -4.56
CA SER A 203 4.81 -23.00 -4.81
C SER A 203 4.50 -23.15 -6.30
N GLN A 204 4.68 -22.08 -7.07
CA GLN A 204 4.55 -22.12 -8.53
C GLN A 204 5.62 -23.02 -9.15
N GLN A 205 6.89 -22.88 -8.74
CA GLN A 205 8.01 -23.64 -9.32
C GLN A 205 7.88 -25.14 -9.08
N VAL A 206 7.34 -25.54 -7.92
CA VAL A 206 7.10 -26.97 -7.59
C VAL A 206 5.71 -27.45 -7.96
N MET A 207 4.93 -26.64 -8.71
CA MET A 207 3.55 -26.95 -9.11
C MET A 207 2.60 -27.25 -7.92
N ASN A 208 2.89 -26.73 -6.75
CA ASN A 208 2.01 -26.80 -5.57
C ASN A 208 0.94 -25.67 -5.64
N VAL A 209 0.03 -25.82 -6.58
CA VAL A 209 -0.95 -24.78 -6.93
C VAL A 209 -1.88 -24.46 -5.76
N ARG A 210 -2.19 -25.42 -4.88
CA ARG A 210 -3.04 -25.18 -3.68
C ARG A 210 -2.40 -24.20 -2.73
N ASP A 211 -1.13 -24.36 -2.45
CA ASP A 211 -0.37 -23.48 -1.54
C ASP A 211 -0.15 -22.09 -2.18
N MET A 212 0.11 -22.06 -3.48
CA MET A 212 0.21 -20.82 -4.25
C MET A 212 -1.08 -19.98 -4.13
N TYR A 213 -2.25 -20.57 -4.41
CA TYR A 213 -3.53 -19.86 -4.30
C TYR A 213 -3.88 -19.49 -2.85
N ALA A 214 -3.56 -20.34 -1.87
CA ALA A 214 -3.74 -20.02 -0.46
C ALA A 214 -2.90 -18.80 -0.05
N SER A 215 -1.66 -18.71 -0.52
CA SER A 215 -0.76 -17.58 -0.27
C SER A 215 -1.23 -16.29 -0.96
N ILE A 216 -1.78 -16.38 -2.18
CA ILE A 216 -2.41 -15.25 -2.87
C ILE A 216 -3.63 -14.74 -2.10
N LEU A 217 -4.49 -15.65 -1.60
CA LEU A 217 -5.64 -15.27 -0.78
C LEU A 217 -5.21 -14.63 0.55
N ALA A 218 -4.14 -15.16 1.17
CA ALA A 218 -3.56 -14.58 2.40
C ALA A 218 -3.07 -13.14 2.14
N ALA A 219 -2.38 -12.90 1.03
CA ALA A 219 -1.92 -11.57 0.62
C ALA A 219 -3.09 -10.60 0.36
N GLY A 220 -4.13 -11.07 -0.33
CA GLY A 220 -5.36 -10.28 -0.55
C GLY A 220 -6.09 -9.94 0.74
N ALA A 221 -6.20 -10.92 1.66
CA ALA A 221 -6.80 -10.72 2.98
C ALA A 221 -6.00 -9.70 3.81
N LEU A 222 -4.66 -9.79 3.79
CA LEU A 222 -3.78 -8.82 4.46
C LEU A 222 -4.01 -7.41 3.92
N GLY A 223 -4.02 -7.22 2.61
CA GLY A 223 -4.27 -5.93 1.98
C GLY A 223 -5.64 -5.36 2.34
N TYR A 224 -6.67 -6.20 2.35
CA TYR A 224 -8.02 -5.80 2.73
C TYR A 224 -8.11 -5.38 4.20
N VAL A 225 -7.50 -6.13 5.11
CA VAL A 225 -7.46 -5.79 6.55
C VAL A 225 -6.73 -4.47 6.76
N LEU A 226 -5.56 -4.27 6.16
CA LEU A 226 -4.82 -3.01 6.24
C LEU A 226 -5.66 -1.84 5.73
N ASN A 227 -6.34 -1.99 4.60
CA ASN A 227 -7.21 -0.95 4.05
C ASN A 227 -8.38 -0.60 5.00
N ILE A 228 -9.02 -1.60 5.64
CA ILE A 228 -10.07 -1.37 6.64
C ILE A 228 -9.52 -0.63 7.86
N VAL A 229 -8.37 -1.05 8.38
CA VAL A 229 -7.73 -0.38 9.53
C VAL A 229 -7.52 1.11 9.21
N PHE A 230 -6.96 1.43 8.05
CA PHE A 230 -6.75 2.82 7.64
C PHE A 230 -8.05 3.59 7.40
N LEU A 231 -9.09 2.96 6.86
CA LEU A 231 -10.42 3.56 6.71
C LEU A 231 -11.02 3.93 8.08
N VAL A 232 -10.86 3.07 9.08
CA VAL A 232 -11.34 3.33 10.43
C VAL A 232 -10.55 4.46 11.10
N LEU A 233 -9.23 4.47 10.94
CA LEU A 233 -8.35 5.54 11.44
C LEU A 233 -8.70 6.89 10.78
N GLU A 234 -8.87 6.93 9.46
CA GLU A 234 -9.29 8.11 8.72
C GLU A 234 -10.58 8.68 9.28
N LYS A 235 -11.62 7.85 9.45
CA LYS A 235 -12.93 8.29 9.98
C LYS A 235 -12.85 8.81 11.42
N ARG A 236 -11.95 8.27 12.24
CA ARG A 236 -11.78 8.71 13.63
C ARG A 236 -11.02 10.04 13.75
N ILE A 237 -9.99 10.23 12.90
CA ILE A 237 -9.10 11.39 12.99
C ILE A 237 -9.68 12.57 12.20
N VAL A 238 -10.25 12.33 11.01
CA VAL A 238 -10.75 13.39 10.12
C VAL A 238 -12.28 13.47 10.15
N HIS A 239 -12.86 13.48 11.36
CA HIS A 239 -14.33 13.46 11.56
C HIS A 239 -15.03 14.77 11.13
N TRP A 240 -14.30 15.87 10.95
CA TRP A 240 -14.84 17.19 10.56
C TRP A 240 -14.91 17.40 9.04
N SER A 241 -14.35 16.52 8.21
CA SER A 241 -14.52 16.61 6.77
C SER A 241 -15.95 16.16 6.44
N GLY A 242 -16.88 17.11 6.37
CA GLY A 242 -18.29 16.88 6.16
C GLY A 242 -18.55 16.01 4.93
N ARG A 243 -19.23 14.90 5.16
CA ARG A 243 -20.01 14.19 4.16
C ARG A 243 -21.42 14.76 4.16
#